data_6f5ba16308ac2b5fabe3dea9a2a4516b
#
_entry.id   6f5ba16308ac2b5fabe3dea9a2a4516b
#
_cell.length_a   1.000
_cell.length_b   1.000
_cell.length_c   1.000
_cell.angle_alpha   90.00
_cell.angle_beta   90.00
_cell.angle_gamma   90.00
#
_symmetry.space_group_name_H-M   'P 1'
#
loop_
_entity.id
_entity.type
_entity.pdbx_description
1 polymer ?
#
loop_
_entity_poly.entity_id
_entity_poly.type
_entity_poly.pdbx_seq_one_letter_code
_entity_poly.pdbx_strand_id
1 'polypeptide(L)'
;MRIALFDIDGTLTASNRIDSECFADAFRDVFGLSIDTDWNAYEHTTDRGIATEALRRFGRAADESALTLHRTRFIELLDQRMTTLDEIPGARAFLAELLARGWRIALCSGAWSDSARLKLTRAGLPSDLPLASCDDAISREAILRRGILLAGGSADDTIVSFGDAPWDVRAAANLKLPFIGIGRRSGAAEVFEDYRDAAAAFAGIARVTA
;
A
#
# COMPACT_ATOMS: atom_id res chain seq x y z
N MET A 1 12.57 -5.40 18.86
CA MET A 1 11.57 -4.30 18.83
C MET A 1 10.21 -4.83 18.37
N ARG A 2 9.17 -3.97 18.34
CA ARG A 2 7.87 -4.30 17.73
C ARG A 2 7.63 -3.35 16.56
N ILE A 3 7.32 -3.90 15.38
CA ILE A 3 7.17 -3.14 14.13
C ILE A 3 5.84 -3.51 13.48
N ALA A 4 5.07 -2.51 13.09
CA ALA A 4 3.87 -2.64 12.29
C ALA A 4 4.11 -2.05 10.90
N LEU A 5 3.90 -2.87 9.87
CA LEU A 5 4.01 -2.48 8.47
C LEU A 5 2.60 -2.33 7.91
N PHE A 6 2.29 -1.17 7.33
CA PHE A 6 0.96 -0.90 6.79
C PHE A 6 1.02 -0.64 5.29
N ASP A 7 0.21 -1.36 4.53
CA ASP A 7 -0.20 -0.89 3.23
C ASP A 7 -1.11 0.35 3.39
N ILE A 8 -1.42 1.06 2.29
CA ILE A 8 -2.15 2.33 2.33
C ILE A 8 -3.55 2.18 1.70
N ASP A 9 -3.62 1.77 0.43
CA ASP A 9 -4.86 1.75 -0.35
C ASP A 9 -5.77 0.59 0.09
N GLY A 10 -6.95 0.92 0.65
CA GLY A 10 -7.87 -0.08 1.22
C GLY A 10 -7.46 -0.58 2.61
N THR A 11 -6.28 -0.19 3.09
CA THR A 11 -5.74 -0.57 4.41
C THR A 11 -5.83 0.60 5.40
N LEU A 12 -5.33 1.75 5.06
CA LEU A 12 -5.40 2.97 5.87
C LEU A 12 -6.38 3.99 5.27
N THR A 13 -6.51 4.03 3.96
CA THR A 13 -7.35 4.96 3.21
C THR A 13 -8.35 4.24 2.31
N ALA A 14 -9.55 4.81 2.13
CA ALA A 14 -10.58 4.26 1.26
C ALA A 14 -10.35 4.65 -0.22
N SER A 15 -9.13 4.51 -0.73
CA SER A 15 -8.67 5.05 -2.01
C SER A 15 -8.73 4.08 -3.18
N ASN A 16 -8.90 2.77 -2.96
CA ASN A 16 -8.80 1.73 -4.01
C ASN A 16 -9.50 2.07 -5.33
N ARG A 17 -10.74 2.55 -5.27
CA ARG A 17 -11.54 2.84 -6.47
C ARG A 17 -10.99 4.04 -7.24
N ILE A 18 -10.82 5.17 -6.55
CA ILE A 18 -10.36 6.40 -7.20
C ILE A 18 -8.92 6.27 -7.71
N ASP A 19 -8.09 5.54 -6.99
CA ASP A 19 -6.72 5.22 -7.40
C ASP A 19 -6.70 4.43 -8.71
N SER A 20 -7.44 3.32 -8.77
CA SER A 20 -7.54 2.48 -9.97
C SER A 20 -8.10 3.23 -11.18
N GLU A 21 -9.14 4.05 -10.98
CA GLU A 21 -9.74 4.87 -12.03
C GLU A 21 -8.71 5.89 -12.58
N CYS A 22 -8.03 6.63 -11.71
CA CYS A 22 -7.04 7.62 -12.12
C CYS A 22 -5.81 6.98 -12.79
N PHE A 23 -5.36 5.82 -12.31
CA PHE A 23 -4.24 5.10 -12.89
C PHE A 23 -4.54 4.65 -14.33
N ALA A 24 -5.71 4.05 -14.57
CA ALA A 24 -6.13 3.63 -15.91
C ALA A 24 -6.38 4.84 -16.85
N ASP A 25 -6.98 5.92 -16.32
CA ASP A 25 -7.21 7.13 -17.09
C ASP A 25 -5.92 7.82 -17.50
N ALA A 26 -4.88 7.81 -16.64
CA ALA A 26 -3.56 8.32 -17.00
C ALA A 26 -2.95 7.56 -18.19
N PHE A 27 -3.12 6.23 -18.26
CA PHE A 27 -2.69 5.45 -19.43
C PHE A 27 -3.42 5.88 -20.71
N ARG A 28 -4.71 6.11 -20.60
CA ARG A 28 -5.52 6.58 -21.75
C ARG A 28 -5.11 7.98 -22.19
N ASP A 29 -4.93 8.89 -21.24
CA ASP A 29 -4.58 10.29 -21.52
C ASP A 29 -3.18 10.42 -22.13
N VAL A 30 -2.19 9.69 -21.62
CA VAL A 30 -0.79 9.81 -22.04
C VAL A 30 -0.48 8.98 -23.29
N PHE A 31 -1.01 7.75 -23.35
CA PHE A 31 -0.60 6.80 -24.38
C PHE A 31 -1.72 6.40 -25.35
N GLY A 32 -2.98 6.79 -25.09
CA GLY A 32 -4.14 6.32 -25.83
C GLY A 32 -4.44 4.83 -25.59
N LEU A 33 -4.00 4.27 -24.48
CA LEU A 33 -4.10 2.84 -24.16
C LEU A 33 -5.13 2.60 -23.06
N SER A 34 -5.95 1.55 -23.25
CA SER A 34 -6.83 1.01 -22.20
C SER A 34 -6.17 -0.23 -21.61
N ILE A 35 -5.90 -0.20 -20.32
CA ILE A 35 -5.26 -1.30 -19.59
C ILE A 35 -6.28 -2.12 -18.80
N ASP A 36 -5.91 -3.38 -18.50
CA ASP A 36 -6.69 -4.20 -17.58
C ASP A 36 -6.53 -3.67 -16.15
N THR A 37 -7.65 -3.54 -15.43
CA THR A 37 -7.69 -3.11 -14.03
C THR A 37 -7.85 -4.27 -13.05
N ASP A 38 -7.83 -5.51 -13.51
CA ASP A 38 -7.57 -6.64 -12.63
C ASP A 38 -6.07 -6.71 -12.31
N TRP A 39 -5.71 -6.11 -11.19
CA TRP A 39 -4.32 -6.04 -10.76
C TRP A 39 -3.67 -7.40 -10.51
N ASN A 40 -4.47 -8.48 -10.30
CA ASN A 40 -3.93 -9.84 -10.21
C ASN A 40 -3.40 -10.39 -11.53
N ALA A 41 -3.74 -9.76 -12.66
CA ALA A 41 -3.24 -10.13 -13.97
C ALA A 41 -1.80 -9.68 -14.24
N TYR A 42 -1.19 -8.94 -13.31
CA TYR A 42 0.18 -8.42 -13.42
C TYR A 42 1.14 -9.18 -12.50
N GLU A 43 2.38 -9.33 -12.95
CA GLU A 43 3.43 -10.01 -12.18
C GLU A 43 3.73 -9.25 -10.87
N HIS A 44 3.87 -7.91 -10.98
CA HIS A 44 4.11 -7.03 -9.84
C HIS A 44 2.95 -6.07 -9.66
N THR A 45 2.26 -6.18 -8.53
CA THR A 45 1.12 -5.33 -8.15
C THR A 45 1.59 -4.05 -7.47
N THR A 46 2.43 -3.31 -8.16
CA THR A 46 2.93 -1.98 -7.79
C THR A 46 2.76 -1.05 -8.99
N ASP A 47 2.57 0.25 -8.75
CA ASP A 47 2.35 1.22 -9.84
C ASP A 47 3.43 1.13 -10.92
N ARG A 48 4.71 1.10 -10.49
CA ARG A 48 5.84 0.95 -11.41
C ARG A 48 5.81 -0.38 -12.14
N GLY A 49 5.48 -1.47 -11.45
CA GLY A 49 5.41 -2.81 -12.04
C GLY A 49 4.30 -2.92 -13.07
N ILE A 50 3.10 -2.50 -12.70
CA ILE A 50 1.92 -2.48 -13.58
C ILE A 50 2.18 -1.60 -14.80
N ALA A 51 2.68 -0.37 -14.60
CA ALA A 51 2.97 0.55 -15.70
C ALA A 51 4.00 -0.03 -16.68
N THR A 52 5.07 -0.61 -16.14
CA THR A 52 6.11 -1.25 -16.96
C THR A 52 5.56 -2.41 -17.79
N GLU A 53 4.80 -3.29 -17.14
CA GLU A 53 4.25 -4.47 -17.81
C GLU A 53 3.17 -4.07 -18.82
N ALA A 54 2.28 -3.14 -18.48
CA ALA A 54 1.23 -2.65 -19.37
C ALA A 54 1.84 -2.06 -20.66
N LEU A 55 2.83 -1.18 -20.56
CA LEU A 55 3.51 -0.62 -21.74
C LEU A 55 4.10 -1.72 -22.60
N ARG A 56 4.78 -2.71 -22.02
CA ARG A 56 5.37 -3.85 -22.76
C ARG A 56 4.33 -4.71 -23.47
N ARG A 57 3.18 -4.97 -22.83
CA ARG A 57 2.06 -5.72 -23.43
C ARG A 57 1.53 -5.05 -24.70
N PHE A 58 1.62 -3.71 -24.79
CA PHE A 58 1.26 -2.92 -25.97
C PHE A 58 2.44 -2.65 -26.91
N GLY A 59 3.60 -3.31 -26.72
CA GLY A 59 4.78 -3.11 -27.56
C GLY A 59 5.42 -1.74 -27.44
N ARG A 60 5.21 -1.05 -26.31
CA ARG A 60 5.78 0.27 -26.02
C ARG A 60 7.04 0.15 -25.17
N ALA A 61 7.97 1.10 -25.33
CA ALA A 61 9.10 1.24 -24.42
C ALA A 61 8.60 1.62 -23.02
N ALA A 62 9.09 0.91 -22.00
CA ALA A 62 8.81 1.18 -20.61
C ALA A 62 10.06 1.79 -19.96
N ASP A 63 10.53 2.90 -20.55
CA ASP A 63 11.65 3.67 -20.02
C ASP A 63 11.23 4.68 -18.96
N GLU A 64 12.20 5.29 -18.29
CA GLU A 64 11.93 6.26 -17.22
C GLU A 64 11.13 7.48 -17.69
N SER A 65 11.26 7.88 -18.95
CA SER A 65 10.48 9.00 -19.51
C SER A 65 9.00 8.63 -19.60
N ALA A 66 8.68 7.46 -20.15
CA ALA A 66 7.31 6.98 -20.24
C ALA A 66 6.68 6.78 -18.86
N LEU A 67 7.41 6.17 -17.92
CA LEU A 67 6.94 5.99 -16.54
C LEU A 67 6.70 7.33 -15.85
N THR A 68 7.57 8.31 -16.03
CA THR A 68 7.42 9.65 -15.48
C THR A 68 6.20 10.37 -16.04
N LEU A 69 5.95 10.29 -17.35
CA LEU A 69 4.77 10.88 -17.98
C LEU A 69 3.47 10.30 -17.40
N HIS A 70 3.39 8.97 -17.30
CA HIS A 70 2.24 8.30 -16.69
C HIS A 70 2.05 8.74 -15.23
N ARG A 71 3.11 8.63 -14.41
CA ARG A 71 3.11 9.02 -12.99
C ARG A 71 2.63 10.46 -12.81
N THR A 72 3.18 11.40 -13.57
CA THR A 72 2.78 12.82 -13.48
C THR A 72 1.30 12.98 -13.76
N ARG A 73 0.79 12.38 -14.86
CA ARG A 73 -0.63 12.47 -15.20
C ARG A 73 -1.53 11.80 -14.16
N PHE A 74 -1.12 10.65 -13.65
CA PHE A 74 -1.84 9.93 -12.60
C PHE A 74 -2.00 10.79 -11.34
N ILE A 75 -0.92 11.42 -10.87
CA ILE A 75 -0.94 12.28 -9.69
C ILE A 75 -1.81 13.52 -9.92
N GLU A 76 -1.74 14.15 -11.09
CA GLU A 76 -2.62 15.27 -11.46
C GLU A 76 -4.11 14.85 -11.38
N LEU A 77 -4.46 13.68 -11.91
CA LEU A 77 -5.83 13.17 -11.85
C LEU A 77 -6.28 12.88 -10.41
N LEU A 78 -5.41 12.28 -9.60
CA LEU A 78 -5.68 12.06 -8.18
C LEU A 78 -5.91 13.39 -7.45
N ASP A 79 -5.04 14.37 -7.62
CA ASP A 79 -5.15 15.68 -6.95
C ASP A 79 -6.44 16.41 -7.34
N GLN A 80 -6.83 16.35 -8.62
CA GLN A 80 -8.04 16.97 -9.14
C GLN A 80 -9.32 16.30 -8.65
N ARG A 81 -9.35 14.96 -8.57
CA ARG A 81 -10.58 14.19 -8.28
C ARG A 81 -10.73 13.83 -6.80
N MET A 82 -9.64 13.78 -6.07
CA MET A 82 -9.59 13.40 -4.65
C MET A 82 -9.43 14.66 -3.77
N THR A 83 -10.47 15.48 -3.69
CA THR A 83 -10.46 16.68 -2.82
C THR A 83 -10.49 16.32 -1.35
N THR A 84 -11.17 15.25 -0.99
CA THR A 84 -11.22 14.63 0.34
C THR A 84 -11.09 13.12 0.18
N LEU A 85 -10.59 12.45 1.20
CA LEU A 85 -10.48 11.00 1.24
C LEU A 85 -10.80 10.53 2.66
N ASP A 86 -11.61 9.48 2.77
CA ASP A 86 -11.89 8.86 4.06
C ASP A 86 -10.74 7.94 4.48
N GLU A 87 -10.40 7.99 5.78
CA GLU A 87 -9.59 6.92 6.37
C GLU A 87 -10.42 5.63 6.47
N ILE A 88 -9.78 4.48 6.50
CA ILE A 88 -10.44 3.26 6.97
C ILE A 88 -10.83 3.50 8.43
N PRO A 89 -12.09 3.27 8.83
CA PRO A 89 -12.60 3.72 10.11
C PRO A 89 -11.72 3.32 11.29
N GLY A 90 -11.27 4.32 12.07
CA GLY A 90 -10.40 4.14 13.23
C GLY A 90 -8.90 4.04 12.94
N ALA A 91 -8.46 4.13 11.68
CA ALA A 91 -7.05 3.97 11.31
C ALA A 91 -6.13 4.97 12.04
N ARG A 92 -6.51 6.25 12.09
CA ARG A 92 -5.74 7.29 12.80
C ARG A 92 -5.57 6.97 14.27
N ALA A 93 -6.66 6.61 14.95
CA ALA A 93 -6.63 6.30 16.38
C ALA A 93 -5.77 5.05 16.65
N PHE A 94 -5.86 4.05 15.79
CA PHE A 94 -5.08 2.82 15.92
C PHE A 94 -3.58 3.05 15.72
N LEU A 95 -3.18 3.85 14.72
CA LEU A 95 -1.79 4.25 14.51
C LEU A 95 -1.23 4.99 15.74
N ALA A 96 -2.00 5.94 16.29
CA ALA A 96 -1.61 6.68 17.49
C ALA A 96 -1.44 5.75 18.70
N GLU A 97 -2.34 4.78 18.88
CA GLU A 97 -2.27 3.82 19.98
C GLU A 97 -1.08 2.85 19.85
N LEU A 98 -0.76 2.40 18.63
CA LEU A 98 0.45 1.62 18.36
C LEU A 98 1.71 2.38 18.78
N LEU A 99 1.83 3.64 18.38
CA LEU A 99 2.96 4.50 18.74
C LEU A 99 3.03 4.69 20.28
N ALA A 100 1.90 4.97 20.94
CA ALA A 100 1.83 5.12 22.39
C ALA A 100 2.25 3.84 23.14
N ARG A 101 2.01 2.67 22.55
CA ARG A 101 2.46 1.37 23.08
C ARG A 101 3.90 1.00 22.70
N GLY A 102 4.64 1.91 22.08
CA GLY A 102 6.05 1.73 21.72
C GLY A 102 6.29 0.86 20.47
N TRP A 103 5.28 0.69 19.59
CA TRP A 103 5.48 0.13 18.27
C TRP A 103 6.16 1.16 17.36
N ARG A 104 7.01 0.68 16.47
CA ARG A 104 7.48 1.46 15.33
C ARG A 104 6.59 1.15 14.13
N ILE A 105 6.32 2.17 13.32
CA ILE A 105 5.45 2.04 12.17
C ILE A 105 6.23 2.41 10.92
N ALA A 106 6.08 1.61 9.85
CA ALA A 106 6.45 1.99 8.51
C ALA A 106 5.29 1.70 7.56
N LEU A 107 5.13 2.57 6.58
CA LEU A 107 4.20 2.42 5.47
C LEU A 107 4.90 1.66 4.34
N CYS A 108 4.20 0.70 3.73
CA CYS A 108 4.74 -0.18 2.70
C CYS A 108 3.75 -0.26 1.55
N SER A 109 3.82 0.68 0.61
CA SER A 109 2.84 0.80 -0.46
C SER A 109 3.39 0.39 -1.83
N GLY A 110 2.55 -0.26 -2.63
CA GLY A 110 2.82 -0.47 -4.06
C GLY A 110 2.70 0.80 -4.90
N ALA A 111 2.15 1.87 -4.36
CA ALA A 111 1.98 3.14 -5.04
C ALA A 111 3.29 3.93 -5.18
N TRP A 112 3.31 4.93 -6.06
CA TRP A 112 4.36 5.95 -6.08
C TRP A 112 4.37 6.72 -4.75
N SER A 113 5.54 7.14 -4.27
CA SER A 113 5.68 7.80 -2.96
C SER A 113 4.87 9.09 -2.83
N ASP A 114 4.80 9.88 -3.89
CA ASP A 114 4.03 11.12 -3.92
C ASP A 114 2.51 10.86 -3.95
N SER A 115 2.00 9.89 -4.72
CA SER A 115 0.58 9.50 -4.67
C SER A 115 0.20 8.93 -3.29
N ALA A 116 1.06 8.11 -2.69
CA ALA A 116 0.86 7.59 -1.34
C ALA A 116 0.74 8.70 -0.29
N ARG A 117 1.66 9.68 -0.31
CA ARG A 117 1.64 10.83 0.61
C ARG A 117 0.45 11.77 0.36
N LEU A 118 0.06 11.97 -0.90
CA LEU A 118 -1.15 12.73 -1.24
C LEU A 118 -2.39 12.08 -0.61
N LYS A 119 -2.56 10.75 -0.75
CA LYS A 119 -3.67 10.00 -0.17
C LYS A 119 -3.71 10.11 1.35
N LEU A 120 -2.58 9.92 2.02
CA LEU A 120 -2.49 10.09 3.48
C LEU A 120 -2.88 11.50 3.91
N THR A 121 -2.36 12.52 3.23
CA THR A 121 -2.67 13.93 3.53
C THR A 121 -4.15 14.23 3.34
N ARG A 122 -4.78 13.76 2.26
CA ARG A 122 -6.22 13.93 2.00
C ARG A 122 -7.11 13.22 3.01
N ALA A 123 -6.65 12.09 3.55
CA ALA A 123 -7.31 11.37 4.63
C ALA A 123 -7.00 11.95 6.03
N GLY A 124 -6.12 12.94 6.13
CA GLY A 124 -5.67 13.52 7.40
C GLY A 124 -4.90 12.53 8.27
N LEU A 125 -4.26 11.53 7.68
CA LEU A 125 -3.40 10.57 8.35
C LEU A 125 -1.95 11.09 8.41
N PRO A 126 -1.10 10.58 9.34
CA PRO A 126 0.31 10.95 9.39
C PRO A 126 1.01 10.64 8.07
N SER A 127 1.43 11.68 7.35
CA SER A 127 2.11 11.56 6.07
C SER A 127 3.64 11.61 6.18
N ASP A 128 4.18 11.81 7.38
CA ASP A 128 5.60 11.89 7.71
C ASP A 128 6.19 10.57 8.21
N LEU A 129 5.36 9.54 8.40
CA LEU A 129 5.84 8.21 8.77
C LEU A 129 6.84 7.66 7.72
N PRO A 130 7.80 6.81 8.15
CA PRO A 130 8.68 6.10 7.23
C PRO A 130 7.88 5.39 6.14
N LEU A 131 8.18 5.63 4.87
CA LEU A 131 7.48 5.07 3.72
C LEU A 131 8.46 4.35 2.79
N ALA A 132 8.22 3.08 2.57
CA ALA A 132 8.75 2.30 1.46
C ALA A 132 7.69 2.19 0.37
N SER A 133 8.07 2.40 -0.88
CA SER A 133 7.16 2.51 -2.02
C SER A 133 7.70 1.82 -3.26
N CYS A 134 6.96 1.87 -4.38
CA CYS A 134 7.47 1.38 -5.65
C CYS A 134 8.63 2.23 -6.22
N ASP A 135 8.95 3.36 -5.63
CA ASP A 135 10.17 4.11 -5.92
C ASP A 135 11.43 3.40 -5.37
N ASP A 136 11.28 2.66 -4.26
CA ASP A 136 12.38 1.90 -3.65
C ASP A 136 12.57 0.52 -4.31
N ALA A 137 11.48 -0.15 -4.67
CA ALA A 137 11.53 -1.50 -5.24
C ALA A 137 10.25 -1.87 -6.01
N ILE A 138 10.38 -2.75 -7.00
CA ILE A 138 9.25 -3.17 -7.83
C ILE A 138 8.40 -4.28 -7.20
N SER A 139 8.97 -5.15 -6.37
CA SER A 139 8.24 -6.24 -5.72
C SER A 139 7.75 -5.86 -4.32
N ARG A 140 6.56 -6.35 -3.95
CA ARG A 140 5.97 -6.11 -2.61
C ARG A 140 6.87 -6.61 -1.48
N GLU A 141 7.54 -7.75 -1.68
CA GLU A 141 8.47 -8.30 -0.69
C GLU A 141 9.68 -7.38 -0.44
N ALA A 142 10.23 -6.79 -1.50
CA ALA A 142 11.34 -5.86 -1.38
C ALA A 142 10.90 -4.56 -0.69
N ILE A 143 9.67 -4.08 -0.97
CA ILE A 143 9.07 -2.93 -0.29
C ILE A 143 8.90 -3.23 1.22
N LEU A 144 8.38 -4.41 1.59
CA LEU A 144 8.25 -4.79 3.01
C LEU A 144 9.61 -4.84 3.71
N ARG A 145 10.64 -5.46 3.09
CA ARG A 145 12.00 -5.45 3.64
C ARG A 145 12.54 -4.02 3.82
N ARG A 146 12.29 -3.15 2.84
CA ARG A 146 12.67 -1.74 2.94
C ARG A 146 11.96 -1.04 4.09
N GLY A 147 10.67 -1.28 4.28
CA GLY A 147 9.88 -0.76 5.40
C GLY A 147 10.43 -1.17 6.75
N ILE A 148 10.82 -2.44 6.93
CA ILE A 148 11.48 -2.94 8.15
C ILE A 148 12.75 -2.12 8.45
N LEU A 149 13.60 -1.92 7.45
CA LEU A 149 14.84 -1.14 7.60
C LEU A 149 14.55 0.32 7.95
N LEU A 150 13.55 0.93 7.31
CA LEU A 150 13.16 2.32 7.57
C LEU A 150 12.59 2.49 8.99
N ALA A 151 11.91 1.47 9.52
CA ALA A 151 11.50 1.43 10.93
C ALA A 151 12.68 1.20 11.90
N GLY A 152 13.89 1.01 11.39
CA GLY A 152 15.10 0.69 12.17
C GLY A 152 15.09 -0.73 12.72
N GLY A 153 14.43 -1.66 12.05
CA GLY A 153 14.29 -3.04 12.45
C GLY A 153 15.22 -4.02 11.73
N SER A 154 15.17 -5.25 12.22
CA SER A 154 15.86 -6.42 11.69
C SER A 154 14.91 -7.63 11.62
N ALA A 155 15.37 -8.74 11.06
CA ALA A 155 14.59 -9.97 10.99
C ALA A 155 14.26 -10.61 12.36
N ASP A 156 14.99 -10.24 13.41
CA ASP A 156 14.80 -10.78 14.77
C ASP A 156 13.74 -10.02 15.58
N ASP A 157 13.17 -8.98 15.01
CA ASP A 157 12.15 -8.18 15.67
C ASP A 157 10.75 -8.80 15.51
N THR A 158 9.84 -8.47 16.43
CA THR A 158 8.43 -8.82 16.28
C THR A 158 7.82 -7.91 15.22
N ILE A 159 7.49 -8.47 14.05
CA ILE A 159 6.96 -7.72 12.93
C ILE A 159 5.54 -8.22 12.60
N VAL A 160 4.62 -7.33 12.32
CA VAL A 160 3.30 -7.65 11.78
C VAL A 160 3.01 -6.77 10.56
N SER A 161 2.46 -7.35 9.50
CA SER A 161 2.06 -6.64 8.29
C SER A 161 0.54 -6.55 8.20
N PHE A 162 0.04 -5.40 7.74
CA PHE A 162 -1.38 -5.11 7.52
C PHE A 162 -1.60 -4.79 6.04
N GLY A 163 -2.64 -5.36 5.44
CA GLY A 163 -2.99 -5.12 4.05
C GLY A 163 -4.41 -5.56 3.73
N ASP A 164 -4.97 -5.13 2.61
CA ASP A 164 -6.34 -5.42 2.22
C ASP A 164 -6.46 -6.41 1.04
N ALA A 165 -5.35 -6.78 0.41
CA ALA A 165 -5.36 -7.48 -0.87
C ALA A 165 -4.62 -8.85 -0.85
N PRO A 166 -4.94 -9.76 -1.80
CA PRO A 166 -4.27 -11.06 -1.89
C PRO A 166 -2.76 -10.97 -2.12
N TRP A 167 -2.27 -9.94 -2.80
CA TRP A 167 -0.83 -9.72 -3.01
C TRP A 167 -0.10 -9.34 -1.73
N ASP A 168 -0.76 -8.68 -0.77
CA ASP A 168 -0.18 -8.37 0.54
C ASP A 168 0.00 -9.64 1.36
N VAL A 169 -1.02 -10.52 1.35
CA VAL A 169 -0.93 -11.86 1.97
C VAL A 169 0.22 -12.65 1.38
N ARG A 170 0.35 -12.70 0.04
CA ARG A 170 1.44 -13.43 -0.62
C ARG A 170 2.81 -12.87 -0.25
N ALA A 171 2.97 -11.55 -0.28
CA ALA A 171 4.24 -10.92 0.06
C ALA A 171 4.65 -11.16 1.51
N ALA A 172 3.70 -11.05 2.46
CA ALA A 172 3.96 -11.37 3.86
C ALA A 172 4.31 -12.85 4.05
N ALA A 173 3.57 -13.76 3.42
CA ALA A 173 3.83 -15.20 3.49
C ALA A 173 5.21 -15.58 2.93
N ASN A 174 5.62 -14.99 1.78
CA ASN A 174 6.93 -15.21 1.18
C ASN A 174 8.08 -14.76 2.11
N LEU A 175 7.80 -13.78 2.97
CA LEU A 175 8.74 -13.29 3.98
C LEU A 175 8.57 -13.94 5.35
N LYS A 176 7.59 -14.84 5.49
CA LYS A 176 7.20 -15.46 6.77
C LYS A 176 6.83 -14.43 7.84
N LEU A 177 6.23 -13.33 7.44
CA LEU A 177 5.75 -12.29 8.33
C LEU A 177 4.32 -12.61 8.78
N PRO A 178 4.01 -12.46 10.08
CA PRO A 178 2.64 -12.38 10.58
C PRO A 178 1.84 -11.34 9.80
N PHE A 179 0.59 -11.69 9.44
CA PHE A 179 -0.26 -10.84 8.60
C PHE A 179 -1.67 -10.70 9.17
N ILE A 180 -2.20 -9.50 9.07
CA ILE A 180 -3.58 -9.16 9.40
C ILE A 180 -4.23 -8.50 8.18
N GLY A 181 -5.34 -9.07 7.72
CA GLY A 181 -6.14 -8.50 6.65
C GLY A 181 -7.05 -7.38 7.15
N ILE A 182 -7.19 -6.32 6.36
CA ILE A 182 -8.20 -5.27 6.57
C ILE A 182 -9.27 -5.41 5.50
N GLY A 183 -10.54 -5.48 5.92
CA GLY A 183 -11.61 -5.88 5.02
C GLY A 183 -11.46 -7.32 4.54
N ARG A 184 -12.45 -7.83 3.81
CA ARG A 184 -12.53 -9.26 3.45
C ARG A 184 -11.80 -9.61 2.14
N ARG A 185 -11.29 -8.64 1.41
CA ARG A 185 -10.70 -8.84 0.08
C ARG A 185 -9.39 -9.62 0.10
N SER A 186 -8.61 -9.49 1.18
CA SER A 186 -7.30 -10.15 1.31
C SER A 186 -7.35 -11.67 1.30
N GLY A 187 -8.41 -12.26 1.85
CA GLY A 187 -8.48 -13.71 2.10
C GLY A 187 -7.54 -14.19 3.21
N ALA A 188 -7.06 -13.30 4.07
CA ALA A 188 -6.21 -13.64 5.20
C ALA A 188 -6.94 -14.48 6.25
N ALA A 189 -6.17 -15.25 7.05
CA ALA A 189 -6.73 -16.05 8.15
C ALA A 189 -7.20 -15.18 9.33
N GLU A 190 -6.48 -14.12 9.63
CA GLU A 190 -6.88 -13.11 10.63
C GLU A 190 -7.30 -11.85 9.88
N VAL A 191 -8.56 -11.41 10.08
CA VAL A 191 -9.16 -10.28 9.35
C VAL A 191 -9.92 -9.40 10.29
N PHE A 192 -9.75 -8.08 10.15
CA PHE A 192 -10.60 -7.05 10.75
C PHE A 192 -11.36 -6.32 9.65
N GLU A 193 -12.59 -5.93 9.93
CA GLU A 193 -13.37 -5.11 8.99
C GLU A 193 -12.77 -3.70 8.91
N ASP A 194 -12.36 -3.17 10.05
CA ASP A 194 -11.71 -1.85 10.23
C ASP A 194 -10.99 -1.80 11.59
N TYR A 195 -10.57 -0.59 12.02
CA TYR A 195 -9.79 -0.39 13.24
C TYR A 195 -10.61 0.14 14.43
N ARG A 196 -11.94 0.22 14.35
CA ARG A 196 -12.78 0.78 15.43
C ARG A 196 -12.70 -0.03 16.72
N ASP A 197 -12.53 -1.33 16.63
CA ASP A 197 -12.27 -2.19 17.79
C ASP A 197 -10.75 -2.42 17.96
N ALA A 198 -10.09 -1.43 18.56
CA ALA A 198 -8.65 -1.52 18.82
C ALA A 198 -8.30 -2.70 19.75
N ALA A 199 -9.17 -3.06 20.70
CA ALA A 199 -8.91 -4.18 21.60
C ALA A 199 -8.88 -5.51 20.84
N ALA A 200 -9.83 -5.73 19.91
CA ALA A 200 -9.82 -6.89 19.03
C ALA A 200 -8.58 -6.88 18.13
N ALA A 201 -8.20 -5.71 17.59
CA ALA A 201 -7.00 -5.58 16.74
C ALA A 201 -5.72 -5.96 17.50
N PHE A 202 -5.53 -5.51 18.74
CA PHE A 202 -4.37 -5.90 19.57
C PHE A 202 -4.40 -7.38 19.95
N ALA A 203 -5.57 -7.95 20.22
CA ALA A 203 -5.71 -9.39 20.45
C ALA A 203 -5.34 -10.20 19.19
N GLY A 204 -5.71 -9.73 18.00
CA GLY A 204 -5.30 -10.33 16.73
C GLY A 204 -3.79 -10.27 16.51
N ILE A 205 -3.17 -9.11 16.75
CA ILE A 205 -1.70 -9.00 16.70
C ILE A 205 -1.06 -10.04 17.62
N ALA A 206 -1.53 -10.17 18.86
CA ALA A 206 -0.98 -11.15 19.79
C ALA A 206 -1.13 -12.59 19.29
N ARG A 207 -2.26 -12.94 18.63
CA ARG A 207 -2.47 -14.29 18.05
C ARG A 207 -1.51 -14.59 16.90
N VAL A 208 -1.29 -13.64 15.99
CA VAL A 208 -0.45 -13.90 14.81
C VAL A 208 1.05 -13.77 15.10
N THR A 209 1.44 -13.16 16.23
CA THR A 209 2.85 -12.98 16.62
C THR A 209 3.30 -13.94 17.74
N ALA A 210 2.41 -14.81 18.24
CA ALA A 210 2.72 -15.86 19.22
C ALA A 210 3.46 -17.03 18.56
#